data_1d25447fa49d1581537d900e6ac21d48
#
_entry.id   1d25447fa49d1581537d900e6ac21d48
#
_cell.length_a   1.000
_cell.length_b   1.000
_cell.length_c   1.000
_cell.angle_alpha   90.00
_cell.angle_beta   90.00
_cell.angle_gamma   90.00
#
_symmetry.space_group_name_H-M   'P 1'
#
loop_
_entity.id
_entity.type
_entity.pdbx_description
1 polymer ?
#
loop_
_entity_poly.entity_id
_entity_poly.type
_entity_poly.pdbx_seq_one_letter_code
_entity_poly.pdbx_strand_id
1 'polypeptide(L)'
;MSRPKPSVLIELTNKSTYKTEQVLASEGTWAVFFDDGPINLKTSNLLVQYPGPKYKKVSFSNPGHAINLAKKLNIQFKTDKFTVVLLKQGAQVYP
;
A
#
# COMPACT_ATOMS: atom_id res chain seq x y z
N MET A 1 18.62 11.23 8.03
CA MET A 1 17.56 12.20 8.34
C MET A 1 16.33 11.47 8.88
N SER A 2 15.92 11.79 10.07
CA SER A 2 14.74 11.17 10.66
C SER A 2 13.47 11.82 10.09
N ARG A 3 12.45 11.00 9.90
CA ARG A 3 11.14 11.50 9.49
C ARG A 3 10.47 12.18 10.69
N PRO A 4 9.71 13.26 10.48
CA PRO A 4 8.88 13.80 11.54
C PRO A 4 7.87 12.74 11.99
N LYS A 5 7.59 12.72 13.30
CA LYS A 5 6.59 11.81 13.83
C LYS A 5 5.22 12.21 13.31
N PRO A 6 4.41 11.25 12.82
CA PRO A 6 3.06 11.56 12.39
C PRO A 6 2.20 12.01 13.57
N SER A 7 1.26 12.90 13.29
CA SER A 7 0.31 13.37 14.30
C SER A 7 -0.70 12.28 14.64
N VAL A 8 -0.96 12.11 15.93
CA VAL A 8 -2.01 11.20 16.39
C VAL A 8 -3.34 11.90 16.26
N LEU A 9 -4.28 11.30 15.51
CA LEU A 9 -5.61 11.85 15.27
C LEU A 9 -6.60 11.38 16.32
N ILE A 10 -6.54 10.11 16.68
CA ILE A 10 -7.37 9.53 17.73
C ILE A 10 -6.64 8.34 18.33
N GLU A 11 -6.86 8.11 19.63
CA GLU A 11 -6.20 7.04 20.35
C GLU A 11 -7.19 6.34 21.26
N LEU A 12 -7.12 5.02 21.32
CA LEU A 12 -7.94 4.20 22.20
C LEU A 12 -7.06 3.17 22.88
N THR A 13 -7.13 3.11 24.20
CA THR A 13 -6.43 2.11 24.99
C THR A 13 -7.45 1.16 25.64
N ASN A 14 -7.29 -0.15 25.44
CA ASN A 14 -8.08 -1.16 26.08
C ASN A 14 -7.49 -1.44 27.46
N LYS A 15 -8.23 -1.11 28.52
CA LYS A 15 -7.73 -1.24 29.91
C LYS A 15 -7.59 -2.69 30.34
N SER A 16 -8.30 -3.64 29.73
CA SER A 16 -8.21 -5.06 30.06
C SER A 16 -6.97 -5.72 29.48
N THR A 17 -6.61 -5.41 28.22
CA THR A 17 -5.48 -6.02 27.53
C THR A 17 -4.28 -5.09 27.43
N TYR A 18 -4.43 -3.83 27.83
CA TYR A 18 -3.43 -2.77 27.71
C TYR A 18 -2.98 -2.52 26.27
N LYS A 19 -3.76 -2.93 25.28
CA LYS A 19 -3.50 -2.61 23.89
C LYS A 19 -3.96 -1.19 23.57
N THR A 20 -3.11 -0.47 22.88
CA THR A 20 -3.41 0.88 22.43
C THR A 20 -3.44 0.89 20.91
N GLU A 21 -4.51 1.44 20.34
CA GLU A 21 -4.59 1.73 18.93
C GLU A 21 -4.54 3.23 18.73
N GLN A 22 -3.74 3.64 17.75
CA GLN A 22 -3.60 5.04 17.38
C GLN A 22 -3.92 5.20 15.91
N VAL A 23 -4.73 6.19 15.59
CA VAL A 23 -4.94 6.61 14.20
C VAL A 23 -4.02 7.79 13.95
N LEU A 24 -3.09 7.61 13.04
CA LEU A 24 -2.06 8.59 12.75
C LEU A 24 -2.36 9.29 11.43
N ALA A 25 -2.02 10.57 11.35
CA ALA A 25 -2.13 11.30 10.10
C ALA A 25 -1.14 10.75 9.08
N SER A 26 -1.55 10.69 7.82
CA SER A 26 -0.70 10.29 6.72
C SER A 26 -0.66 11.39 5.68
N GLU A 27 0.47 11.54 5.01
CA GLU A 27 0.61 12.51 3.92
C GLU A 27 -0.27 12.15 2.73
N GLY A 28 -0.51 10.86 2.52
CA GLY A 28 -1.32 10.35 1.44
C GLY A 28 -1.10 8.86 1.27
N THR A 29 -1.46 8.34 0.11
CA THR A 29 -1.26 6.94 -0.24
C THR A 29 -0.34 6.84 -1.44
N TRP A 30 0.74 6.07 -1.32
CA TRP A 30 1.65 5.80 -2.43
C TRP A 30 1.20 4.51 -3.09
N ALA A 31 0.78 4.61 -4.35
CA ALA A 31 0.28 3.48 -5.12
C ALA A 31 1.22 3.17 -6.27
N VAL A 32 1.33 1.88 -6.59
CA VAL A 32 2.06 1.44 -7.77
C VAL A 32 1.10 1.49 -8.96
N PHE A 33 1.51 2.20 -10.00
CA PHE A 33 0.77 2.32 -11.26
C PHE A 33 1.53 1.60 -12.36
N PHE A 34 0.81 1.16 -13.37
CA PHE A 34 1.38 0.61 -14.58
C PHE A 34 0.85 1.39 -15.77
N ASP A 35 1.77 1.96 -16.58
CA ASP A 35 1.44 2.73 -17.79
C ASP A 35 0.38 3.81 -17.47
N ASP A 36 0.64 4.55 -16.39
CA ASP A 36 -0.17 5.67 -15.90
C ASP A 36 -1.57 5.29 -15.38
N GLY A 37 -1.84 4.00 -15.21
CA GLY A 37 -3.11 3.54 -14.66
C GLY A 37 -2.96 2.81 -13.33
N PRO A 38 -3.98 2.86 -12.45
CA PRO A 38 -3.97 2.08 -11.23
C PRO A 38 -4.10 0.60 -11.54
N ILE A 39 -3.52 -0.24 -10.67
CA ILE A 39 -3.44 -1.69 -10.92
C ILE A 39 -3.91 -2.50 -9.72
N ASN A 40 -4.20 -3.75 -10.00
CA ASN A 40 -4.25 -4.83 -9.00
C ASN A 40 -3.16 -5.84 -9.34
N LEU A 41 -2.59 -6.45 -8.32
CA LEU A 41 -1.55 -7.46 -8.51
C LEU A 41 -2.10 -8.81 -8.06
N LYS A 42 -2.24 -9.72 -9.01
CA LYS A 42 -2.76 -11.06 -8.77
C LYS A 42 -1.64 -12.08 -8.96
N THR A 43 -1.50 -12.97 -8.01
CA THR A 43 -0.58 -14.09 -8.08
C THR A 43 -1.36 -15.39 -8.07
N SER A 44 -1.08 -16.27 -9.03
CA SER A 44 -1.71 -17.58 -9.10
C SER A 44 -0.71 -18.61 -9.59
N ASN A 45 -0.97 -19.88 -9.28
CA ASN A 45 -0.18 -21.00 -9.77
C ASN A 45 -1.06 -21.80 -10.75
N LEU A 46 -0.61 -21.88 -12.00
CA LEU A 46 -1.38 -22.56 -13.06
C LEU A 46 -1.43 -24.07 -12.89
N LEU A 47 -0.50 -24.66 -12.12
CA LEU A 47 -0.44 -26.09 -11.89
C LEU A 47 -1.20 -26.55 -10.65
N VAL A 48 -1.48 -25.62 -9.72
CA VAL A 48 -2.14 -25.93 -8.45
C VAL A 48 -3.32 -25.01 -8.27
N GLN A 49 -4.51 -25.60 -8.13
CA GLN A 49 -5.73 -24.80 -7.98
C GLN A 49 -6.00 -24.34 -6.56
N TYR A 50 -5.34 -24.95 -5.60
CA TYR A 50 -5.51 -24.61 -4.20
C TYR A 50 -4.15 -24.15 -3.62
N PRO A 51 -4.11 -23.04 -2.90
CA PRO A 51 -5.21 -22.25 -2.37
C PRO A 51 -5.90 -21.29 -3.34
N GLY A 52 -5.55 -21.26 -4.61
CA GLY A 52 -6.15 -20.37 -5.57
C GLY A 52 -5.42 -19.03 -5.70
N PRO A 53 -5.90 -18.11 -6.52
CA PRO A 53 -5.24 -16.84 -6.75
C PRO A 53 -5.28 -15.95 -5.53
N LYS A 54 -4.21 -15.17 -5.34
CA LYS A 54 -4.10 -14.18 -4.27
C LYS A 54 -3.83 -12.80 -4.86
N TYR A 55 -4.42 -11.79 -4.25
CA TYR A 55 -4.16 -10.40 -4.62
C TYR A 55 -3.21 -9.78 -3.61
N LYS A 56 -2.18 -9.13 -4.12
CA LYS A 56 -1.19 -8.44 -3.29
C LYS A 56 -1.52 -6.97 -3.18
N LYS A 57 -1.12 -6.39 -2.06
CA LYS A 57 -1.29 -4.97 -1.81
C LYS A 57 -0.42 -4.16 -2.77
N VAL A 58 -0.99 -3.14 -3.40
CA VAL A 58 -0.29 -2.26 -4.34
C VAL A 58 -0.32 -0.79 -3.93
N SER A 59 -0.91 -0.48 -2.77
CA SER A 59 -0.94 0.87 -2.23
C SER A 59 -0.52 0.85 -0.77
N PHE A 60 0.19 1.88 -0.35
CA PHE A 60 0.83 1.92 0.96
C PHE A 60 0.81 3.34 1.52
N SER A 61 0.78 3.45 2.84
CA SER A 61 0.96 4.74 3.51
C SER A 61 2.44 5.13 3.65
N ASN A 62 3.36 4.28 3.21
CA ASN A 62 4.80 4.50 3.26
C ASN A 62 5.38 4.43 1.85
N PRO A 63 6.10 5.47 1.40
CA PRO A 63 6.65 5.47 0.03
C PRO A 63 7.69 4.37 -0.21
N GLY A 64 8.46 3.99 0.82
CA GLY A 64 9.50 2.98 0.67
C GLY A 64 8.96 1.64 0.19
N HIS A 65 7.84 1.19 0.74
CA HIS A 65 7.22 -0.06 0.32
C HIS A 65 6.73 -0.02 -1.13
N ALA A 66 6.12 1.10 -1.53
CA ALA A 66 5.65 1.27 -2.90
C ALA A 66 6.82 1.29 -3.90
N ILE A 67 7.88 2.02 -3.57
CA ILE A 67 9.06 2.11 -4.42
C ILE A 67 9.72 0.74 -4.58
N ASN A 68 9.88 -0.01 -3.49
CA ASN A 68 10.47 -1.34 -3.55
C ASN A 68 9.63 -2.29 -4.40
N LEU A 69 8.32 -2.23 -4.28
CA LEU A 69 7.43 -3.05 -5.10
C LEU A 69 7.54 -2.68 -6.59
N ALA A 70 7.54 -1.39 -6.91
CA ALA A 70 7.66 -0.93 -8.30
C ALA A 70 9.00 -1.39 -8.90
N LYS A 71 10.10 -1.27 -8.16
CA LYS A 71 11.41 -1.74 -8.62
C LYS A 71 11.40 -3.23 -8.89
N LYS A 72 10.82 -4.01 -7.97
CA LYS A 72 10.74 -5.47 -8.13
C LYS A 72 9.94 -5.84 -9.36
N LEU A 73 8.80 -5.19 -9.59
CA LEU A 73 7.95 -5.48 -10.74
C LEU A 73 8.61 -5.08 -12.06
N ASN A 74 9.31 -3.95 -12.08
CA ASN A 74 10.06 -3.54 -13.29
C ASN A 74 11.13 -4.57 -13.66
N ILE A 75 11.82 -5.12 -12.67
CA ILE A 75 12.82 -6.17 -12.91
C ILE A 75 12.12 -7.46 -13.36
N GLN A 76 11.08 -7.86 -12.67
CA GLN A 76 10.38 -9.13 -12.93
C GLN A 76 9.75 -9.15 -14.32
N PHE A 77 9.13 -8.06 -14.75
CA PHE A 77 8.45 -7.97 -16.04
C PHE A 77 9.30 -7.32 -17.13
N LYS A 78 10.56 -6.99 -16.80
CA LYS A 78 11.53 -6.40 -17.76
C LYS A 78 10.97 -5.17 -18.46
N THR A 79 10.48 -4.23 -17.65
CA THR A 79 9.85 -3.00 -18.14
C THR A 79 10.24 -1.83 -17.22
N ASP A 80 9.95 -0.61 -17.64
CA ASP A 80 10.10 0.58 -16.82
C ASP A 80 8.77 1.29 -16.58
N LYS A 81 7.65 0.61 -16.83
CA LYS A 81 6.32 1.20 -16.80
C LYS A 81 5.66 1.18 -15.42
N PHE A 82 6.24 0.47 -14.45
CA PHE A 82 5.75 0.53 -13.09
C PHE A 82 6.30 1.76 -12.40
N THR A 83 5.40 2.61 -11.92
CA THR A 83 5.73 3.87 -11.27
C THR A 83 5.05 3.97 -9.92
N VAL A 84 5.49 4.91 -9.09
CA VAL A 84 4.86 5.19 -7.80
C VAL A 84 4.22 6.56 -7.86
N VAL A 85 2.95 6.62 -7.51
CA VAL A 85 2.17 7.86 -7.52
C VAL A 85 1.68 8.15 -6.11
N LEU A 86 1.88 9.40 -5.67
CA LEU A 86 1.33 9.86 -4.40
C LEU A 86 -0.08 10.39 -4.62
N LEU A 87 -1.04 9.75 -3.96
CA LEU A 87 -2.46 10.13 -4.03
C LEU A 87 -2.83 10.86 -2.74
N LYS A 88 -3.16 12.14 -2.84
CA LYS A 88 -3.53 12.98 -1.70
C LYS A 88 -5.03 13.24 -1.62
N GLN A 89 -5.70 13.25 -2.76
CA GLN A 89 -7.12 13.53 -2.86
C GLN A 89 -7.81 12.38 -3.57
N GLY A 90 -9.07 12.19 -3.25
CA GLY A 90 -9.87 11.15 -3.86
C GLY A 90 -11.35 11.46 -3.72
N ALA A 91 -12.17 10.61 -4.31
CA ALA A 91 -13.61 10.69 -4.16
C ALA A 91 -14.05 9.95 -2.91
N GLN A 92 -14.90 10.59 -2.10
CA GLN A 92 -15.49 9.92 -0.94
C GLN A 92 -16.60 8.99 -1.42
N VAL A 93 -16.46 7.70 -1.14
CA VAL A 93 -17.44 6.69 -1.56
C VAL A 93 -18.27 6.15 -0.40
N TYR A 94 -17.92 6.55 0.83
CA TYR A 94 -18.60 6.15 2.07
C TYR A 94 -18.28 7.18 3.13
N PRO A 95 -19.16 7.57 4.01
CA PRO A 95 -20.52 7.10 4.25
C PRO A 95 -21.45 7.55 3.22
#